data_913334a35d498f416726f1d959b9d846
#
_entry.id   913334a35d498f416726f1d959b9d846
#
_cell.length_a   1.000
_cell.length_b   1.000
_cell.length_c   1.000
_cell.angle_alpha   90.00
_cell.angle_beta   90.00
_cell.angle_gamma   90.00
#
_symmetry.space_group_name_H-M   'P 1'
#
loop_
_entity.id
_entity.type
_entity.pdbx_description
1 polymer ?
#
loop_
_entity_poly.entity_id
_entity_poly.type
_entity_poly.pdbx_seq_one_letter_code
_entity_poly.pdbx_strand_id
1 'polypeptide(L)'
;QVAVSYWGENADGTPFAFRSDESWACRRANRGLLALENEWQDGSDKATPWQVNHADTIPWRSATPFVHSQPAPPATPSRFIPTPRIAKVFSPSYVDVRGDTLTYVFPHHFQGIVRITFRGTRSGEKVYINGFHYICNGTTDEQAFCKFNISNTFKVIIHGDKHFRFTHIQNVEALEVKVGLYAIFPF
;
A
#
# COMPACT_ATOMS: atom_id res chain seq x y z
N GLN A 1 -3.02 16.21 3.58
CA GLN A 1 -2.45 16.83 4.77
C GLN A 1 -2.09 15.77 5.77
N VAL A 2 -0.96 15.95 6.45
CA VAL A 2 -0.49 15.04 7.50
C VAL A 2 -0.03 15.89 8.67
N ALA A 3 -0.46 15.53 9.88
CA ALA A 3 0.08 16.04 11.12
C ALA A 3 0.55 14.85 11.96
N VAL A 4 1.77 14.91 12.43
CA VAL A 4 2.37 13.85 13.25
C VAL A 4 2.79 14.44 14.58
N SER A 5 2.43 13.75 15.64
CA SER A 5 2.97 14.03 16.98
C SER A 5 3.41 12.70 17.58
N TYR A 6 4.59 12.68 18.17
CA TYR A 6 5.04 11.54 18.95
C TYR A 6 5.77 12.01 20.21
N TRP A 7 5.62 11.25 21.26
CA TRP A 7 6.19 11.54 22.55
C TRP A 7 6.59 10.25 23.26
N GLY A 8 7.42 10.38 24.23
CA GLY A 8 7.93 9.25 25.01
C GLY A 8 8.90 9.69 26.08
N GLU A 9 9.70 8.74 26.52
CA GLU A 9 10.74 8.92 27.51
C GLU A 9 12.05 8.36 26.98
N ASN A 10 13.12 9.10 27.12
CA ASN A 10 14.47 8.66 26.78
C ASN A 10 14.96 7.59 27.76
N ALA A 11 16.05 6.91 27.44
CA ALA A 11 16.64 5.90 28.30
C ALA A 11 17.12 6.45 29.67
N ASP A 12 17.34 7.76 29.77
CA ASP A 12 17.70 8.46 31.01
C ASP A 12 16.52 8.97 31.84
N GLY A 13 15.27 8.66 31.38
CA GLY A 13 14.05 9.09 32.07
C GLY A 13 13.58 10.50 31.67
N THR A 14 14.25 11.19 30.75
CA THR A 14 13.80 12.52 30.31
C THR A 14 12.65 12.41 29.29
N PRO A 15 11.55 13.16 29.45
CA PRO A 15 10.46 13.14 28.52
C PRO A 15 10.82 13.88 27.23
N PHE A 16 10.29 13.42 26.09
CA PHE A 16 10.35 14.15 24.84
C PHE A 16 8.99 14.24 24.16
N ALA A 17 8.80 15.28 23.35
CA ALA A 17 7.64 15.45 22.50
C ALA A 17 8.06 16.16 21.20
N PHE A 18 7.64 15.58 20.07
CA PHE A 18 7.88 16.17 18.74
C PHE A 18 6.55 16.34 17.99
N ARG A 19 6.49 17.41 17.21
CA ARG A 19 5.40 17.66 16.27
C ARG A 19 5.96 17.99 14.90
N SER A 20 5.23 17.58 13.86
CA SER A 20 5.57 17.98 12.50
C SER A 20 5.41 19.48 12.31
N ASP A 21 6.38 20.11 11.69
CA ASP A 21 6.45 21.52 11.34
C ASP A 21 7.13 21.71 9.97
N GLU A 22 7.45 22.95 9.62
CA GLU A 22 8.13 23.29 8.36
C GLU A 22 9.58 22.82 8.26
N SER A 23 10.18 22.40 9.37
CA SER A 23 11.53 21.78 9.33
C SER A 23 11.51 20.38 8.73
N TRP A 24 10.34 19.78 8.63
CA TRP A 24 10.17 18.47 8.05
C TRP A 24 10.38 18.50 6.54
N ALA A 25 10.99 17.44 6.02
CA ALA A 25 11.15 17.24 4.60
C ALA A 25 10.09 16.28 4.07
N CYS A 26 9.56 16.59 2.89
CA CYS A 26 8.57 15.78 2.23
C CYS A 26 8.90 15.55 0.75
N ARG A 27 8.37 14.48 0.19
CA ARG A 27 8.38 14.24 -1.26
C ARG A 27 7.08 13.57 -1.69
N ARG A 28 6.82 13.62 -2.99
CA ARG A 28 5.71 12.87 -3.58
C ARG A 28 5.96 11.36 -3.42
N ALA A 29 4.98 10.64 -2.91
CA ALA A 29 5.02 9.19 -2.88
C ALA A 29 4.86 8.60 -4.30
N ASN A 30 5.40 7.40 -4.50
CA ASN A 30 5.19 6.62 -5.72
C ASN A 30 3.88 5.82 -5.71
N ARG A 31 2.97 6.15 -4.84
CA ARG A 31 1.69 5.49 -4.61
C ARG A 31 0.66 6.51 -4.13
N GLY A 32 -0.60 6.30 -4.47
CA GLY A 32 -1.68 7.18 -4.02
C GLY A 32 -3.05 6.63 -4.38
N LEU A 33 -4.06 7.38 -3.97
CA LEU A 33 -5.46 7.09 -4.29
C LEU A 33 -5.86 7.83 -5.57
N LEU A 34 -6.69 7.19 -6.36
CA LEU A 34 -7.41 7.73 -7.51
C LEU A 34 -8.86 8.03 -7.11
N ALA A 35 -9.64 8.53 -8.06
CA ALA A 35 -11.08 8.64 -7.87
C ALA A 35 -11.72 7.28 -7.60
N LEU A 36 -12.86 7.27 -6.90
CA LEU A 36 -13.62 6.06 -6.54
C LEU A 36 -12.81 5.05 -5.71
N GLU A 37 -11.92 5.56 -4.86
CA GLU A 37 -11.09 4.75 -3.95
C GLU A 37 -10.13 3.77 -4.66
N ASN A 38 -9.94 3.90 -5.96
CA ASN A 38 -8.91 3.15 -6.67
C ASN A 38 -7.51 3.57 -6.19
N GLU A 39 -6.55 2.69 -6.37
CA GLU A 39 -5.16 2.93 -5.95
C GLU A 39 -4.22 2.85 -7.15
N TRP A 40 -3.16 3.63 -7.13
CA TRP A 40 -2.08 3.52 -8.10
C TRP A 40 -0.73 3.38 -7.41
N GLN A 41 0.19 2.69 -8.07
CA GLN A 41 1.58 2.60 -7.66
C GLN A 41 2.49 2.61 -8.87
N ASP A 42 3.52 3.45 -8.83
CA ASP A 42 4.64 3.42 -9.77
C ASP A 42 5.81 2.65 -9.15
N GLY A 43 5.96 1.39 -9.53
CA GLY A 43 7.07 0.54 -9.09
C GLY A 43 8.39 0.95 -9.71
N SER A 44 8.40 1.67 -10.85
CA SER A 44 9.60 2.17 -11.52
C SER A 44 10.21 3.38 -10.82
N ASP A 45 9.39 4.16 -10.08
CA ASP A 45 9.90 5.22 -9.23
C ASP A 45 10.59 4.61 -8.00
N LYS A 46 11.91 4.61 -8.01
CA LYS A 46 12.75 4.13 -6.90
C LYS A 46 12.65 5.04 -5.66
N ALA A 47 11.43 5.41 -5.30
CA ALA A 47 11.11 6.27 -4.16
C ALA A 47 11.43 5.64 -2.79
N THR A 48 12.06 4.49 -2.76
CA THR A 48 12.28 3.67 -1.57
C THR A 48 13.59 3.90 -0.79
N PRO A 49 14.51 4.79 -1.17
CA PRO A 49 15.74 4.95 -0.38
C PRO A 49 15.55 5.62 0.99
N TRP A 50 14.34 6.06 1.37
CA TRP A 50 14.13 6.61 2.72
C TRP A 50 14.30 5.57 3.83
N GLN A 51 14.28 4.28 3.49
CA GLN A 51 14.52 3.15 4.40
C GLN A 51 16.00 2.78 4.53
N VAL A 52 16.88 3.40 3.73
CA VAL A 52 18.33 3.15 3.79
C VAL A 52 19.04 4.41 4.28
N ASN A 53 20.18 4.24 4.93
CA ASN A 53 20.96 5.32 5.56
C ASN A 53 21.60 6.35 4.59
N HIS A 54 21.16 6.42 3.34
CA HIS A 54 21.65 7.31 2.30
C HIS A 54 20.50 8.09 1.64
N ALA A 55 19.69 8.76 2.46
CA ALA A 55 18.59 9.60 1.98
C ALA A 55 19.04 10.89 1.26
N ASP A 56 20.33 11.20 1.27
CA ASP A 56 20.89 12.48 0.81
C ASP A 56 20.79 12.72 -0.70
N THR A 57 20.54 11.67 -1.48
CA THR A 57 20.39 11.77 -2.95
C THR A 57 18.96 12.00 -3.41
N ILE A 58 17.98 12.03 -2.49
CA ILE A 58 16.57 12.16 -2.80
C ILE A 58 16.20 13.65 -2.84
N PRO A 59 15.45 14.12 -3.85
CA PRO A 59 14.99 15.50 -3.90
C PRO A 59 13.87 15.75 -2.88
N TRP A 60 14.25 15.95 -1.65
CA TRP A 60 13.35 16.36 -0.59
C TRP A 60 13.01 17.85 -0.68
N ARG A 61 11.83 18.23 -0.30
CA ARG A 61 11.36 19.61 -0.21
C ARG A 61 10.89 19.86 1.22
N SER A 62 11.08 21.08 1.72
CA SER A 62 10.51 21.47 3.02
C SER A 62 9.00 21.32 3.02
N ALA A 63 8.46 20.89 4.13
CA ALA A 63 7.02 20.84 4.33
C ALA A 63 6.45 22.27 4.31
N THR A 64 5.28 22.43 3.70
CA THR A 64 4.57 23.71 3.71
C THR A 64 3.49 23.66 4.77
N PRO A 65 3.48 24.59 5.74
CA PRO A 65 2.44 24.64 6.74
C PRO A 65 1.06 24.80 6.09
N PHE A 66 0.11 24.05 6.56
CA PHE A 66 -1.28 24.20 6.14
C PHE A 66 -2.08 24.87 7.26
N VAL A 67 -2.54 26.07 6.99
CA VAL A 67 -3.42 26.80 7.92
C VAL A 67 -4.87 26.37 7.66
N HIS A 68 -5.45 25.65 8.60
CA HIS A 68 -6.88 25.37 8.58
C HIS A 68 -7.67 26.65 8.90
N SER A 69 -8.65 26.96 8.07
CA SER A 69 -9.60 28.07 8.33
C SER A 69 -10.54 27.80 9.52
N GLN A 70 -10.61 26.54 9.97
CA GLN A 70 -11.35 26.13 11.16
C GLN A 70 -10.39 25.41 12.11
N PRO A 71 -10.52 25.62 13.42
CA PRO A 71 -9.71 24.87 14.39
C PRO A 71 -9.99 23.39 14.21
N ALA A 72 -8.93 22.60 14.05
CA ALA A 72 -9.05 21.17 14.03
C ALA A 72 -9.67 20.69 15.34
N PRO A 73 -10.64 19.77 15.33
CA PRO A 73 -11.14 19.18 16.56
C PRO A 73 -9.97 18.58 17.33
N PRO A 74 -9.97 18.67 18.68
CA PRO A 74 -8.90 18.12 19.48
C PRO A 74 -8.72 16.64 19.12
N ALA A 75 -7.49 16.27 18.74
CA ALA A 75 -7.17 14.89 18.43
C ALA A 75 -7.38 14.06 19.69
N THR A 76 -8.41 13.26 19.72
CA THR A 76 -8.59 12.29 20.78
C THR A 76 -7.57 11.18 20.51
N PRO A 77 -6.60 10.95 21.42
CA PRO A 77 -5.66 9.87 21.22
C PRO A 77 -6.44 8.56 21.18
N SER A 78 -6.50 7.95 20.02
CA SER A 78 -7.08 6.62 19.87
C SER A 78 -6.12 5.64 20.56
N ARG A 79 -6.47 5.20 21.75
CA ARG A 79 -5.72 4.16 22.48
C ARG A 79 -5.82 2.78 21.82
N PHE A 80 -6.69 2.64 20.83
CA PHE A 80 -6.96 1.38 20.15
C PHE A 80 -7.07 1.59 18.65
N ILE A 81 -5.97 1.39 17.95
CA ILE A 81 -6.00 1.18 16.50
C ILE A 81 -5.93 -0.34 16.31
N PRO A 82 -7.03 -0.99 15.91
CA PRO A 82 -6.99 -2.42 15.63
C PRO A 82 -6.03 -2.65 14.46
N THR A 83 -4.99 -3.45 14.71
CA THR A 83 -3.97 -3.74 13.70
C THR A 83 -4.48 -4.81 12.75
N PRO A 84 -4.62 -4.54 11.45
CA PRO A 84 -4.96 -5.56 10.48
C PRO A 84 -3.85 -6.61 10.39
N ARG A 85 -4.23 -7.88 10.33
CA ARG A 85 -3.32 -9.01 10.19
C ARG A 85 -3.74 -9.90 9.05
N ILE A 86 -2.80 -10.45 8.32
CA ILE A 86 -3.05 -11.50 7.34
C ILE A 86 -3.40 -12.78 8.13
N ALA A 87 -4.65 -13.20 8.00
CA ALA A 87 -5.18 -14.37 8.69
C ALA A 87 -4.99 -15.65 7.85
N LYS A 88 -5.11 -15.53 6.54
CA LYS A 88 -5.01 -16.67 5.62
C LYS A 88 -4.52 -16.21 4.24
N VAL A 89 -3.88 -17.12 3.54
CA VAL A 89 -3.44 -16.94 2.14
C VAL A 89 -4.12 -18.01 1.30
N PHE A 90 -4.68 -17.60 0.16
CA PHE A 90 -5.35 -18.50 -0.78
C PHE A 90 -4.74 -18.37 -2.16
N SER A 91 -4.67 -19.48 -2.85
CA SER A 91 -4.43 -19.52 -4.29
C SER A 91 -5.74 -19.51 -5.06
N PRO A 92 -5.77 -19.01 -6.31
CA PRO A 92 -6.93 -19.15 -7.17
C PRO A 92 -7.28 -20.62 -7.43
N SER A 93 -8.57 -20.90 -7.60
CA SER A 93 -9.04 -22.23 -8.02
C SER A 93 -8.82 -22.45 -9.50
N TYR A 94 -9.00 -21.40 -10.31
CA TYR A 94 -8.77 -21.42 -11.76
C TYR A 94 -8.59 -20.00 -12.31
N VAL A 95 -8.13 -19.92 -13.55
CA VAL A 95 -8.06 -18.68 -14.31
C VAL A 95 -8.85 -18.84 -15.62
N ASP A 96 -9.70 -17.86 -15.91
CA ASP A 96 -10.39 -17.70 -17.21
C ASP A 96 -9.64 -16.65 -18.03
N VAL A 97 -9.33 -16.99 -19.30
CA VAL A 97 -8.56 -16.12 -20.20
C VAL A 97 -9.46 -15.71 -21.36
N ARG A 98 -9.71 -14.41 -21.51
CA ARG A 98 -10.50 -13.85 -22.60
C ARG A 98 -9.75 -12.71 -23.28
N GLY A 99 -9.16 -13.00 -24.42
CA GLY A 99 -8.30 -12.04 -25.13
C GLY A 99 -7.08 -11.67 -24.29
N ASP A 100 -6.98 -10.39 -23.94
CA ASP A 100 -5.91 -9.82 -23.12
C ASP A 100 -6.25 -9.70 -21.63
N THR A 101 -7.41 -10.23 -21.24
CA THR A 101 -7.94 -10.13 -19.87
C THR A 101 -7.93 -11.49 -19.18
N LEU A 102 -7.39 -11.51 -17.98
CA LEU A 102 -7.33 -12.67 -17.08
C LEU A 102 -8.31 -12.46 -15.92
N THR A 103 -9.11 -13.48 -15.64
CA THR A 103 -9.97 -13.50 -14.45
C THR A 103 -9.55 -14.66 -13.56
N TYR A 104 -8.89 -14.35 -12.46
CA TYR A 104 -8.57 -15.31 -11.42
C TYR A 104 -9.75 -15.48 -10.49
N VAL A 105 -10.18 -16.71 -10.26
CA VAL A 105 -11.32 -17.04 -9.40
C VAL A 105 -10.83 -17.81 -8.17
N PHE A 106 -11.15 -17.30 -7.00
CA PHE A 106 -10.77 -17.89 -5.74
C PHE A 106 -11.89 -18.82 -5.21
N PRO A 107 -11.57 -19.78 -4.32
CA PRO A 107 -12.54 -20.80 -3.89
C PRO A 107 -13.73 -20.21 -3.11
N HIS A 108 -13.60 -19.03 -2.54
CA HIS A 108 -14.65 -18.33 -1.80
C HIS A 108 -14.38 -16.82 -1.77
N HIS A 109 -15.37 -16.06 -1.31
CA HIS A 109 -15.21 -14.65 -1.01
C HIS A 109 -14.18 -14.45 0.11
N PHE A 110 -13.34 -13.45 -0.03
CA PHE A 110 -12.40 -12.99 1.00
C PHE A 110 -12.47 -11.48 1.14
N GLN A 111 -12.22 -11.01 2.33
CA GLN A 111 -11.95 -9.59 2.59
C GLN A 111 -10.45 -9.43 2.82
N GLY A 112 -9.79 -8.72 1.92
CA GLY A 112 -8.33 -8.65 2.00
C GLY A 112 -7.66 -7.98 0.82
N ILE A 113 -6.41 -8.32 0.61
CA ILE A 113 -5.53 -7.76 -0.40
C ILE A 113 -5.20 -8.84 -1.43
N VAL A 114 -5.18 -8.48 -2.70
CA VAL A 114 -4.60 -9.32 -3.75
C VAL A 114 -3.14 -8.95 -3.93
N ARG A 115 -2.27 -9.95 -3.87
CA ARG A 115 -0.84 -9.82 -4.18
C ARG A 115 -0.53 -10.57 -5.46
N ILE A 116 0.12 -9.88 -6.39
CA ILE A 116 0.56 -10.44 -7.65
C ILE A 116 2.08 -10.36 -7.71
N THR A 117 2.70 -11.46 -8.09
CA THR A 117 4.13 -11.51 -8.34
C THR A 117 4.36 -11.58 -9.85
N PHE A 118 5.19 -10.69 -10.37
CA PHE A 118 5.53 -10.62 -11.78
C PHE A 118 6.98 -11.03 -12.04
N ARG A 119 7.22 -11.57 -13.22
CA ARG A 119 8.55 -11.87 -13.74
C ARG A 119 8.61 -11.62 -15.24
N GLY A 120 9.68 -10.98 -15.70
CA GLY A 120 9.87 -10.68 -17.11
C GLY A 120 9.09 -9.46 -17.62
N THR A 121 8.47 -8.69 -16.74
CA THR A 121 7.90 -7.38 -17.06
C THR A 121 9.01 -6.40 -17.43
N ARG A 122 8.63 -5.33 -18.11
CA ARG A 122 9.54 -4.22 -18.42
C ARG A 122 9.26 -3.06 -17.49
N SER A 123 10.30 -2.30 -17.16
CA SER A 123 10.11 -1.05 -16.43
C SER A 123 9.21 -0.10 -17.22
N GLY A 124 8.17 0.42 -16.56
CA GLY A 124 7.16 1.28 -17.17
C GLY A 124 5.96 0.55 -17.78
N GLU A 125 5.95 -0.78 -17.84
CA GLU A 125 4.79 -1.59 -18.27
C GLU A 125 3.63 -1.40 -17.30
N LYS A 126 2.42 -1.22 -17.82
CA LYS A 126 1.24 -0.92 -17.00
C LYS A 126 0.34 -2.13 -16.87
N VAL A 127 -0.05 -2.42 -15.64
CA VAL A 127 -0.98 -3.50 -15.28
C VAL A 127 -2.12 -2.95 -14.43
N TYR A 128 -3.33 -3.40 -14.71
CA TYR A 128 -4.56 -3.00 -14.03
C TYR A 128 -5.17 -4.22 -13.34
N ILE A 129 -5.44 -4.08 -12.06
CA ILE A 129 -5.87 -5.17 -11.17
C ILE A 129 -7.08 -4.69 -10.37
N ASN A 130 -8.31 -5.01 -10.78
CA ASN A 130 -9.54 -4.58 -10.08
C ASN A 130 -9.53 -3.08 -9.67
N GLY A 131 -9.10 -2.18 -10.57
CA GLY A 131 -9.01 -0.74 -10.26
C GLY A 131 -7.69 -0.31 -9.58
N PHE A 132 -6.82 -1.22 -9.22
CA PHE A 132 -5.44 -0.91 -8.86
C PHE A 132 -4.58 -0.77 -10.10
N HIS A 133 -3.94 0.37 -10.28
CA HIS A 133 -3.06 0.67 -11.40
C HIS A 133 -1.61 0.52 -10.97
N TYR A 134 -0.92 -0.44 -11.56
CA TYR A 134 0.48 -0.71 -11.26
C TYR A 134 1.37 -0.43 -12.47
N ILE A 135 2.46 0.29 -12.26
CA ILE A 135 3.54 0.47 -13.24
C ILE A 135 4.71 -0.39 -12.79
N CYS A 136 5.11 -1.35 -13.62
CA CYS A 136 6.15 -2.31 -13.31
C CYS A 136 7.54 -1.67 -13.22
N ASN A 137 8.38 -2.19 -12.36
CA ASN A 137 9.80 -1.78 -12.25
C ASN A 137 10.73 -2.64 -13.12
N GLY A 138 10.27 -3.79 -13.61
CA GLY A 138 11.02 -4.71 -14.44
C GLY A 138 12.01 -5.59 -13.69
N THR A 139 11.92 -5.66 -12.36
CA THR A 139 12.76 -6.58 -11.58
C THR A 139 12.15 -7.98 -11.53
N THR A 140 12.99 -8.98 -11.27
CA THR A 140 12.52 -10.34 -11.06
C THR A 140 11.73 -10.43 -9.76
N ASP A 141 10.58 -11.11 -9.82
CA ASP A 141 9.70 -11.36 -8.68
C ASP A 141 9.17 -10.07 -8.00
N GLU A 142 9.00 -9.01 -8.81
CA GLU A 142 8.37 -7.79 -8.31
C GLU A 142 6.93 -8.05 -7.87
N GLN A 143 6.50 -7.37 -6.80
CA GLN A 143 5.20 -7.59 -6.20
C GLN A 143 4.32 -6.33 -6.27
N ALA A 144 3.09 -6.51 -6.73
CA ALA A 144 2.06 -5.49 -6.77
C ALA A 144 0.91 -5.85 -5.81
N PHE A 145 0.53 -4.90 -4.97
CA PHE A 145 -0.60 -5.03 -4.05
C PHE A 145 -1.08 -3.68 -3.53
N CYS A 146 -2.37 -3.57 -3.23
CA CYS A 146 -2.95 -2.39 -2.59
C CYS A 146 -2.46 -2.24 -1.14
N LYS A 147 -2.26 -0.99 -0.72
CA LYS A 147 -1.93 -0.64 0.68
C LYS A 147 -3.07 0.01 1.43
N PHE A 148 -3.91 0.76 0.71
CA PHE A 148 -4.94 1.59 1.32
C PHE A 148 -6.33 0.95 1.20
N ASN A 149 -6.50 0.03 0.23
CA ASN A 149 -7.79 -0.57 -0.06
C ASN A 149 -7.79 -2.06 0.24
N ILE A 150 -8.91 -2.51 0.79
CA ILE A 150 -9.20 -3.92 1.05
C ILE A 150 -10.31 -4.34 0.10
N SER A 151 -10.06 -5.35 -0.72
CA SER A 151 -11.04 -5.94 -1.61
C SER A 151 -11.99 -6.87 -0.85
N ASN A 152 -13.27 -6.85 -1.22
CA ASN A 152 -14.25 -7.87 -0.82
C ASN A 152 -14.73 -8.56 -2.09
N THR A 153 -14.09 -9.65 -2.46
CA THR A 153 -14.33 -10.31 -3.75
C THR A 153 -13.91 -11.77 -3.72
N PHE A 154 -14.31 -12.50 -4.75
CA PHE A 154 -13.77 -13.83 -5.07
C PHE A 154 -13.19 -13.89 -6.48
N LYS A 155 -13.19 -12.74 -7.19
CA LYS A 155 -12.65 -12.63 -8.55
C LYS A 155 -11.68 -11.48 -8.64
N VAL A 156 -10.60 -11.70 -9.37
CA VAL A 156 -9.59 -10.68 -9.68
C VAL A 156 -9.40 -10.61 -11.17
N ILE A 157 -9.68 -9.45 -11.74
CA ILE A 157 -9.56 -9.17 -13.17
C ILE A 157 -8.23 -8.44 -13.37
N ILE A 158 -7.40 -8.98 -14.27
CA ILE A 158 -6.09 -8.43 -14.61
C ILE A 158 -6.02 -8.22 -16.12
N HIS A 159 -5.62 -7.03 -16.51
CA HIS A 159 -5.25 -6.73 -17.88
C HIS A 159 -4.09 -5.72 -17.89
N GLY A 160 -3.49 -5.48 -19.01
CA GLY A 160 -2.36 -4.55 -19.10
C GLY A 160 -2.33 -3.77 -20.39
N ASP A 161 -1.26 -3.01 -20.57
CA ASP A 161 -0.99 -2.29 -21.79
C ASP A 161 -0.50 -3.26 -22.90
N LYS A 162 -0.15 -2.71 -24.08
CA LYS A 162 0.33 -3.50 -25.24
C LYS A 162 1.58 -4.35 -24.99
N HIS A 163 2.31 -4.09 -23.92
CA HIS A 163 3.53 -4.83 -23.55
C HIS A 163 3.25 -5.97 -22.58
N PHE A 164 2.14 -5.89 -21.85
CA PHE A 164 1.74 -6.91 -20.89
C PHE A 164 1.54 -8.27 -21.58
N ARG A 165 2.01 -9.31 -20.92
CA ARG A 165 1.77 -10.71 -21.27
C ARG A 165 1.34 -11.47 -20.04
N PHE A 166 0.32 -12.31 -20.15
CA PHE A 166 -0.14 -13.12 -19.02
C PHE A 166 0.96 -14.07 -18.49
N THR A 167 1.96 -14.43 -19.31
CA THR A 167 3.13 -15.18 -18.88
C THR A 167 4.04 -14.42 -17.92
N HIS A 168 3.87 -13.11 -17.79
CA HIS A 168 4.59 -12.31 -16.80
C HIS A 168 4.06 -12.53 -15.37
N ILE A 169 2.84 -13.06 -15.22
CA ILE A 169 2.28 -13.36 -13.90
C ILE A 169 2.83 -14.71 -13.43
N GLN A 170 3.59 -14.68 -12.34
CA GLN A 170 4.15 -15.87 -11.70
C GLN A 170 3.24 -16.42 -10.63
N ASN A 171 2.61 -15.54 -9.85
CA ASN A 171 1.72 -15.93 -8.76
C ASN A 171 0.65 -14.87 -8.53
N VAL A 172 -0.54 -15.33 -8.13
CA VAL A 172 -1.64 -14.50 -7.67
C VAL A 172 -2.18 -15.09 -6.38
N GLU A 173 -2.22 -14.28 -5.33
CA GLU A 173 -2.63 -14.70 -4.00
C GLU A 173 -3.65 -13.74 -3.43
N ALA A 174 -4.66 -14.29 -2.76
CA ALA A 174 -5.52 -13.54 -1.89
C ALA A 174 -5.02 -13.61 -0.45
N LEU A 175 -4.78 -12.47 0.16
CA LEU A 175 -4.34 -12.32 1.53
C LEU A 175 -5.55 -11.86 2.35
N GLU A 176 -6.25 -12.80 3.02
CA GLU A 176 -7.38 -12.47 3.88
C GLU A 176 -6.89 -11.65 5.07
N VAL A 177 -7.48 -10.48 5.27
CA VAL A 177 -7.14 -9.57 6.36
C VAL A 177 -8.23 -9.62 7.41
N LYS A 178 -7.85 -9.82 8.66
CA LYS A 178 -8.72 -9.69 9.83
C LYS A 178 -8.24 -8.55 10.71
N VAL A 179 -9.19 -7.76 11.16
CA VAL A 179 -8.95 -6.72 12.16
C VAL A 179 -9.28 -7.32 13.51
N GLY A 180 -8.25 -7.64 14.30
CA GLY A 180 -8.42 -8.19 15.64
C GLY A 180 -8.74 -7.09 16.64
N LEU A 181 -9.89 -7.15 17.26
CA LEU A 181 -10.13 -6.50 18.54
C LEU A 181 -9.46 -7.40 19.61
N TYR A 182 -8.27 -7.05 20.04
CA TYR A 182 -7.74 -7.65 21.26
C TYR A 182 -8.45 -6.98 22.44
N ALA A 183 -9.47 -7.63 22.95
CA ALA A 183 -9.92 -7.34 24.29
C ALA A 183 -8.75 -7.73 25.22
N ILE A 184 -8.01 -6.75 25.71
CA ILE A 184 -7.14 -6.94 26.87
C ILE A 184 -8.10 -7.07 28.04
N PHE A 185 -8.45 -8.30 28.39
CA PHE A 185 -9.03 -8.58 29.68
C PHE A 185 -7.87 -8.58 30.68
N PRO A 186 -7.80 -7.64 31.61
CA PRO A 186 -6.90 -7.79 32.75
C PRO A 186 -7.45 -8.96 33.56
N PHE A 187 -6.66 -10.01 33.70
CA PHE A 187 -6.88 -11.03 34.70
C PHE A 187 -6.42 -10.48 36.05
#